data_861af33f6803efa9c740b0d8a1bc10a6
#
_entry.id   861af33f6803efa9c740b0d8a1bc10a6
#
_cell.length_a   1.000
_cell.length_b   1.000
_cell.length_c   1.000
_cell.angle_alpha   90.00
_cell.angle_beta   90.00
_cell.angle_gamma   90.00
#
_symmetry.space_group_name_H-M   'P 1'
#
loop_
_entity.id
_entity.type
_entity.pdbx_description
1 polymer ?
#
loop_
_entity_poly.entity_id
_entity_poly.type
_entity_poly.pdbx_seq_one_letter_code
_entity_poly.pdbx_strand_id
1 'polypeptide(L)'
;DIYTDTMQLPDGKLEEWDFISHRKGAAAVVPVRGDGKILMVRQYRNAIDRMTLEIPAGSRDSVTEDTKVCAARELEEETGYRSDDLTRLLSLKTTVAFCDEFIDVYLARNLKPGHQHLDEGEFLDVEAHDIDELCRMIYDGKLQDAKTVSALLAYKNLLNQEKNA
;
A
#
# COMPACT_ATOMS: atom_id res chain seq x y z
N ASP A 1 -12.65 14.11 -2.04
CA ASP A 1 -13.77 14.99 -1.66
C ASP A 1 -14.20 14.66 -0.23
N ILE A 2 -14.70 15.67 0.50
CA ILE A 2 -15.27 15.51 1.84
C ILE A 2 -16.76 15.78 1.72
N TYR A 3 -17.57 14.92 2.30
CA TYR A 3 -19.04 15.00 2.29
C TYR A 3 -19.59 14.89 3.71
N THR A 4 -20.78 15.43 3.93
CA THR A 4 -21.60 15.19 5.11
C THR A 4 -22.90 14.56 4.64
N ASP A 5 -23.17 13.33 5.09
CA ASP A 5 -24.41 12.60 4.77
C ASP A 5 -25.39 12.67 5.94
N THR A 6 -26.67 12.95 5.65
CA THR A 6 -27.73 12.80 6.63
C THR A 6 -28.19 11.35 6.67
N MET A 7 -27.85 10.65 7.76
CA MET A 7 -28.15 9.23 7.97
C MET A 7 -29.38 9.05 8.84
N GLN A 8 -30.31 8.18 8.42
CA GLN A 8 -31.40 7.75 9.29
C GLN A 8 -30.97 6.51 10.07
N LEU A 9 -30.93 6.64 11.39
CA LEU A 9 -30.60 5.55 12.30
C LEU A 9 -31.74 4.52 12.44
N PRO A 10 -31.47 3.30 12.92
CA PRO A 10 -32.50 2.29 13.12
C PRO A 10 -33.63 2.70 14.09
N ASP A 11 -33.41 3.66 14.99
CA ASP A 11 -34.42 4.24 15.88
C ASP A 11 -35.22 5.39 15.25
N GLY A 12 -34.93 5.71 13.98
CA GLY A 12 -35.61 6.74 13.20
C GLY A 12 -35.02 8.15 13.35
N LYS A 13 -34.03 8.36 14.20
CA LYS A 13 -33.33 9.65 14.31
C LYS A 13 -32.48 9.92 13.09
N LEU A 14 -32.28 11.22 12.83
CA LEU A 14 -31.34 11.67 11.79
C LEU A 14 -30.06 12.15 12.44
N GLU A 15 -28.92 11.73 11.87
CA GLU A 15 -27.59 12.22 12.25
C GLU A 15 -26.79 12.59 11.01
N GLU A 16 -25.89 13.55 11.18
CA GLU A 16 -24.94 13.95 10.14
C GLU A 16 -23.61 13.26 10.35
N TRP A 17 -23.14 12.53 9.31
CA TRP A 17 -21.87 11.83 9.32
C TRP A 17 -20.96 12.33 8.21
N ASP A 18 -19.76 12.76 8.60
CA ASP A 18 -18.75 13.16 7.65
C ASP A 18 -18.03 11.94 7.08
N PHE A 19 -17.79 11.95 5.77
CA PHE A 19 -16.95 10.95 5.14
C PHE A 19 -16.05 11.52 4.04
N ILE A 20 -14.93 10.84 3.80
CA ILE A 20 -13.97 11.15 2.74
C ILE A 20 -14.19 10.19 1.59
N SER A 21 -14.48 10.73 0.40
CA SER A 21 -14.59 9.95 -0.82
C SER A 21 -13.25 9.93 -1.55
N HIS A 22 -12.68 8.74 -1.66
CA HIS A 22 -11.44 8.44 -2.37
C HIS A 22 -11.69 7.42 -3.49
N ARG A 23 -12.66 7.73 -4.36
CA ARG A 23 -13.26 6.81 -5.35
C ARG A 23 -12.27 6.16 -6.31
N LYS A 24 -11.16 6.81 -6.60
CA LYS A 24 -10.14 6.21 -7.49
C LYS A 24 -9.57 4.93 -6.88
N GLY A 25 -9.42 4.87 -5.55
CA GLY A 25 -8.67 3.83 -4.89
C GLY A 25 -7.19 3.89 -5.25
N ALA A 26 -6.43 2.92 -4.78
CA ALA A 26 -5.00 2.85 -4.96
C ALA A 26 -4.53 1.41 -5.19
N ALA A 27 -3.27 1.27 -5.58
CA ALA A 27 -2.57 0.01 -5.59
C ALA A 27 -1.25 0.11 -4.81
N ALA A 28 -0.84 -0.99 -4.20
CA ALA A 28 0.42 -1.11 -3.50
C ALA A 28 1.14 -2.39 -3.90
N VAL A 29 2.45 -2.42 -3.68
CA VAL A 29 3.28 -3.55 -4.09
C VAL A 29 4.19 -4.00 -2.95
N VAL A 30 4.32 -5.31 -2.76
CA VAL A 30 5.40 -5.95 -2.02
C VAL A 30 6.45 -6.41 -3.03
N PRO A 31 7.50 -5.62 -3.30
CA PRO A 31 8.50 -5.97 -4.31
C PRO A 31 9.59 -6.84 -3.70
N VAL A 32 9.67 -8.09 -4.14
CA VAL A 32 10.65 -9.07 -3.62
C VAL A 32 11.81 -9.20 -4.59
N ARG A 33 13.00 -8.81 -4.15
CA ARG A 33 14.25 -8.96 -4.89
C ARG A 33 14.70 -10.43 -4.98
N GLY A 34 15.61 -10.70 -5.91
CA GLY A 34 16.18 -12.04 -6.10
C GLY A 34 16.97 -12.57 -4.88
N ASP A 35 17.41 -11.69 -3.97
CA ASP A 35 18.03 -12.04 -2.68
C ASP A 35 17.02 -12.25 -1.53
N GLY A 36 15.71 -12.15 -1.84
CA GLY A 36 14.62 -12.30 -0.88
C GLY A 36 14.29 -11.06 -0.08
N LYS A 37 15.03 -9.96 -0.23
CA LYS A 37 14.74 -8.69 0.43
C LYS A 37 13.57 -7.97 -0.23
N ILE A 38 12.83 -7.22 0.57
CA ILE A 38 11.70 -6.41 0.14
C ILE A 38 12.17 -4.97 -0.05
N LEU A 39 11.82 -4.36 -1.19
CA LEU A 39 12.04 -2.94 -1.40
C LEU A 39 10.96 -2.17 -0.67
N MET A 40 11.41 -1.20 0.13
CA MET A 40 10.57 -0.29 0.89
C MET A 40 10.89 1.14 0.47
N VAL A 41 9.95 2.04 0.65
CA VAL A 41 10.11 3.47 0.42
C VAL A 41 10.04 4.22 1.74
N ARG A 42 10.97 5.16 1.94
CA ARG A 42 10.97 6.06 3.09
C ARG A 42 10.54 7.43 2.63
N GLN A 43 9.44 7.95 3.17
CA GLN A 43 8.88 9.22 2.77
C GLN A 43 8.27 9.97 3.96
N TYR A 44 8.16 11.30 3.82
CA TYR A 44 7.51 12.15 4.81
C TYR A 44 5.99 12.10 4.64
N ARG A 45 5.27 11.92 5.75
CA ARG A 45 3.79 11.96 5.79
C ARG A 45 3.32 13.14 6.63
N ASN A 46 2.85 14.18 5.96
CA ASN A 46 2.38 15.42 6.58
C ASN A 46 1.28 15.17 7.63
N ALA A 47 0.36 14.23 7.40
CA ALA A 47 -0.74 13.96 8.32
C ALA A 47 -0.30 13.52 9.72
N ILE A 48 0.90 12.97 9.85
CA ILE A 48 1.48 12.49 11.12
C ILE A 48 2.84 13.14 11.44
N ASP A 49 3.25 14.14 10.64
CA ASP A 49 4.46 14.97 10.81
C ASP A 49 5.74 14.15 11.04
N ARG A 50 5.95 13.12 10.22
CA ARG A 50 7.15 12.28 10.34
C ARG A 50 7.48 11.49 9.08
N MET A 51 8.72 10.97 9.03
CA MET A 51 9.14 9.98 8.06
C MET A 51 8.50 8.63 8.38
N THR A 52 8.01 7.95 7.35
CA THR A 52 7.46 6.59 7.42
C THR A 52 8.25 5.65 6.52
N LEU A 53 8.25 4.37 6.84
CA LEU A 53 8.75 3.30 5.97
C LEU A 53 7.55 2.49 5.49
N GLU A 54 7.34 2.46 4.18
CA GLU A 54 6.13 1.92 3.56
C GLU A 54 6.49 0.99 2.39
N ILE A 55 5.55 0.15 1.97
CA ILE A 55 5.63 -0.49 0.65
C ILE A 55 5.28 0.55 -0.42
N PRO A 56 5.85 0.47 -1.63
CA PRO A 56 5.50 1.33 -2.76
C PRO A 56 3.99 1.31 -3.04
N ALA A 57 3.39 2.48 -3.23
CA ALA A 57 1.96 2.60 -3.44
C ALA A 57 1.55 3.97 -3.96
N GLY A 58 0.58 4.00 -4.86
CA GLY A 58 -0.03 5.25 -5.29
C GLY A 58 -1.45 5.10 -5.79
N SER A 59 -2.07 6.24 -6.08
CA SER A 59 -3.45 6.33 -6.55
C SER A 59 -3.55 5.91 -8.01
N ARG A 60 -4.68 5.31 -8.37
CA ARG A 60 -5.00 5.10 -9.79
C ARG A 60 -5.17 6.45 -10.51
N ASP A 61 -4.73 6.53 -11.75
CA ASP A 61 -4.90 7.72 -12.59
C ASP A 61 -6.39 8.02 -12.86
N SER A 62 -7.18 6.97 -12.99
CA SER A 62 -8.62 7.06 -13.20
C SER A 62 -9.37 5.94 -12.47
N VAL A 63 -10.69 6.08 -12.33
CA VAL A 63 -11.57 5.05 -11.76
C VAL A 63 -11.63 3.78 -12.62
N THR A 64 -11.20 3.84 -13.87
CA THR A 64 -11.18 2.72 -14.82
C THR A 64 -9.82 2.06 -14.98
N GLU A 65 -8.75 2.64 -14.40
CA GLU A 65 -7.42 2.01 -14.43
C GLU A 65 -7.45 0.69 -13.65
N ASP A 66 -6.91 -0.37 -14.25
CA ASP A 66 -6.73 -1.65 -13.56
C ASP A 66 -5.70 -1.49 -12.44
N THR A 67 -6.01 -1.97 -11.24
CA THR A 67 -5.12 -1.85 -10.07
C THR A 67 -3.78 -2.56 -10.26
N LYS A 68 -3.71 -3.61 -11.09
CA LYS A 68 -2.45 -4.27 -11.45
C LYS A 68 -1.57 -3.37 -12.32
N VAL A 69 -2.19 -2.61 -13.23
CA VAL A 69 -1.47 -1.63 -14.07
C VAL A 69 -0.93 -0.50 -13.19
N CYS A 70 -1.76 0.04 -12.31
CA CYS A 70 -1.33 1.02 -11.31
C CYS A 70 -0.18 0.48 -10.44
N ALA A 71 -0.29 -0.73 -9.89
CA ALA A 71 0.76 -1.33 -9.10
C ALA A 71 2.10 -1.49 -9.86
N ALA A 72 2.03 -1.87 -11.14
CA ALA A 72 3.24 -1.98 -11.98
C ALA A 72 3.88 -0.63 -12.25
N ARG A 73 3.09 0.41 -12.47
CA ARG A 73 3.52 1.79 -12.67
C ARG A 73 4.20 2.31 -11.41
N GLU A 74 3.55 2.25 -10.25
CA GLU A 74 4.08 2.72 -8.96
C GLU A 74 5.36 1.99 -8.56
N LEU A 75 5.44 0.66 -8.83
CA LEU A 75 6.67 -0.09 -8.61
C LEU A 75 7.85 0.53 -9.36
N GLU A 76 7.69 0.88 -10.62
CA GLU A 76 8.77 1.44 -11.43
C GLU A 76 9.05 2.90 -11.05
N GLU A 77 8.01 3.72 -10.91
CA GLU A 77 8.12 5.14 -10.58
C GLU A 77 8.86 5.36 -9.26
N GLU A 78 8.45 4.68 -8.19
CA GLU A 78 9.03 4.88 -6.86
C GLU A 78 10.36 4.13 -6.66
N THR A 79 10.50 2.92 -7.21
CA THR A 79 11.67 2.08 -6.88
C THR A 79 12.71 1.96 -7.98
N GLY A 80 12.37 2.28 -9.22
CA GLY A 80 13.23 2.02 -10.38
C GLY A 80 13.32 0.54 -10.76
N TYR A 81 12.38 -0.29 -10.28
CA TYR A 81 12.26 -1.70 -10.67
C TYR A 81 10.91 -1.98 -11.32
N ARG A 82 10.88 -2.95 -12.21
CA ARG A 82 9.67 -3.44 -12.86
C ARG A 82 9.57 -4.95 -12.76
N SER A 83 8.35 -5.47 -12.90
CA SER A 83 8.10 -6.91 -12.92
C SER A 83 6.94 -7.23 -13.86
N ASP A 84 7.05 -8.35 -14.55
CA ASP A 84 5.94 -8.97 -15.30
C ASP A 84 5.17 -9.99 -14.41
N ASP A 85 5.70 -10.27 -13.22
CA ASP A 85 5.17 -11.27 -12.26
C ASP A 85 4.54 -10.55 -11.06
N LEU A 86 3.35 -9.97 -11.29
CA LEU A 86 2.51 -9.37 -10.26
C LEU A 86 1.30 -10.25 -9.99
N THR A 87 1.18 -10.69 -8.72
CA THR A 87 0.04 -11.47 -8.24
C THR A 87 -0.65 -10.73 -7.12
N ARG A 88 -1.99 -10.59 -7.18
CA ARG A 88 -2.73 -9.91 -6.12
C ARG A 88 -2.62 -10.70 -4.82
N LEU A 89 -2.15 -10.07 -3.78
CA LEU A 89 -1.95 -10.64 -2.45
C LEU A 89 -3.21 -10.47 -1.58
N LEU A 90 -3.75 -9.26 -1.52
CA LEU A 90 -4.96 -8.93 -0.77
C LEU A 90 -5.59 -7.61 -1.26
N SER A 91 -6.78 -7.31 -0.76
CA SER A 91 -7.48 -6.04 -0.97
C SER A 91 -7.89 -5.47 0.38
N LEU A 92 -7.72 -4.17 0.56
CA LEU A 92 -7.96 -3.47 1.81
C LEU A 92 -9.00 -2.37 1.64
N LYS A 93 -9.77 -2.12 2.69
CA LYS A 93 -10.42 -0.84 2.97
C LYS A 93 -9.61 -0.14 4.06
N THR A 94 -9.10 1.04 3.78
CA THR A 94 -8.11 1.69 4.67
C THR A 94 -8.72 2.18 5.98
N THR A 95 -9.88 2.80 5.92
CA THR A 95 -10.52 3.42 7.10
C THR A 95 -12.03 3.38 6.97
N VAL A 96 -12.63 2.21 7.16
CA VAL A 96 -14.07 1.94 6.94
C VAL A 96 -15.02 2.83 7.75
N ALA A 97 -14.51 3.52 8.78
CA ALA A 97 -15.35 4.36 9.63
C ALA A 97 -15.79 5.65 8.92
N PHE A 98 -14.96 6.21 8.03
CA PHE A 98 -15.23 7.50 7.40
C PHE A 98 -14.59 7.68 6.00
N CYS A 99 -14.06 6.64 5.38
CA CYS A 99 -13.45 6.72 4.07
C CYS A 99 -13.80 5.50 3.21
N ASP A 100 -14.11 5.73 1.93
CA ASP A 100 -14.45 4.69 0.98
C ASP A 100 -13.22 4.12 0.22
N GLU A 101 -12.02 4.61 0.54
CA GLU A 101 -10.79 4.18 -0.11
C GLU A 101 -10.61 2.66 -0.04
N PHE A 102 -10.13 2.11 -1.14
CA PHE A 102 -9.61 0.74 -1.19
C PHE A 102 -8.20 0.73 -1.77
N ILE A 103 -7.42 -0.28 -1.38
CA ILE A 103 -6.09 -0.52 -1.91
C ILE A 103 -5.96 -2.00 -2.25
N ASP A 104 -5.69 -2.30 -3.52
CA ASP A 104 -5.29 -3.63 -3.93
C ASP A 104 -3.77 -3.77 -3.79
N VAL A 105 -3.33 -4.80 -3.06
CA VAL A 105 -1.90 -5.08 -2.83
C VAL A 105 -1.45 -6.23 -3.69
N TYR A 106 -0.35 -6.01 -4.40
CA TYR A 106 0.28 -7.00 -5.27
C TYR A 106 1.62 -7.45 -4.71
N LEU A 107 1.94 -8.72 -4.89
CA LEU A 107 3.26 -9.27 -4.72
C LEU A 107 3.97 -9.23 -6.07
N ALA A 108 5.13 -8.57 -6.14
CA ALA A 108 5.97 -8.52 -7.33
C ALA A 108 7.23 -9.37 -7.10
N ARG A 109 7.44 -10.35 -7.96
CA ARG A 109 8.63 -11.20 -8.00
C ARG A 109 9.40 -10.97 -9.30
N ASN A 110 10.56 -11.55 -9.44
CA ASN A 110 11.37 -11.48 -10.67
C ASN A 110 11.64 -10.04 -11.12
N LEU A 111 12.01 -9.18 -10.15
CA LEU A 111 12.27 -7.76 -10.40
C LEU A 111 13.41 -7.58 -11.42
N LYS A 112 13.18 -6.67 -12.36
CA LYS A 112 14.13 -6.25 -13.39
C LYS A 112 14.48 -4.78 -13.19
N PRO A 113 15.70 -4.32 -13.47
CA PRO A 113 15.99 -2.90 -13.49
C PRO A 113 15.06 -2.15 -14.45
N GLY A 114 14.52 -1.05 -13.97
CA GLY A 114 13.74 -0.07 -14.70
C GLY A 114 14.34 1.31 -14.47
N HIS A 115 13.50 2.33 -14.43
CA HIS A 115 13.93 3.71 -14.25
C HIS A 115 13.04 4.42 -13.23
N GLN A 116 13.64 4.85 -12.10
CA GLN A 116 12.91 5.64 -11.10
C GLN A 116 12.59 7.03 -11.68
N HIS A 117 11.35 7.46 -11.54
CA HIS A 117 10.89 8.78 -11.96
C HIS A 117 9.73 9.22 -11.06
N LEU A 118 10.09 9.95 -10.03
CA LEU A 118 9.15 10.46 -9.05
C LEU A 118 8.32 11.62 -9.62
N ASP A 119 7.11 11.77 -9.13
CA ASP A 119 6.26 12.91 -9.45
C ASP A 119 6.85 14.22 -8.93
N GLU A 120 6.43 15.35 -9.51
CA GLU A 120 6.87 16.68 -9.06
C GLU A 120 6.48 16.92 -7.60
N GLY A 121 7.48 17.18 -6.77
CA GLY A 121 7.29 17.38 -5.31
C GLY A 121 7.29 16.10 -4.48
N GLU A 122 7.51 14.95 -5.10
CA GLU A 122 7.67 13.67 -4.40
C GLU A 122 9.13 13.43 -4.04
N PHE A 123 9.37 13.10 -2.77
CA PHE A 123 10.71 12.84 -2.23
C PHE A 123 10.66 11.56 -1.40
N LEU A 124 11.33 10.53 -1.88
CA LEU A 124 11.46 9.26 -1.17
C LEU A 124 12.82 8.60 -1.39
N ASP A 125 13.24 7.80 -0.43
CA ASP A 125 14.41 6.93 -0.50
C ASP A 125 13.98 5.47 -0.58
N VAL A 126 14.70 4.67 -1.37
CA VAL A 126 14.44 3.23 -1.51
C VAL A 126 15.39 2.44 -0.63
N GLU A 127 14.84 1.59 0.23
CA GLU A 127 15.60 0.73 1.15
C GLU A 127 15.23 -0.74 0.92
N ALA A 128 16.16 -1.66 1.18
CA ALA A 128 15.92 -3.11 1.04
C ALA A 128 16.06 -3.81 2.41
N HIS A 129 14.99 -4.46 2.86
CA HIS A 129 14.88 -5.08 4.19
C HIS A 129 14.50 -6.55 4.14
N ASP A 130 14.94 -7.32 5.13
CA ASP A 130 14.48 -8.69 5.34
C ASP A 130 13.06 -8.71 5.92
N ILE A 131 12.22 -9.65 5.48
CA ILE A 131 10.84 -9.78 5.99
C ILE A 131 10.79 -9.95 7.52
N ASP A 132 11.74 -10.68 8.11
CA ASP A 132 11.77 -10.90 9.55
C ASP A 132 12.16 -9.63 10.32
N GLU A 133 13.02 -8.80 9.75
CA GLU A 133 13.31 -7.47 10.27
C GLU A 133 12.07 -6.57 10.25
N LEU A 134 11.39 -6.51 9.10
CA LEU A 134 10.16 -5.73 8.95
C LEU A 134 9.06 -6.18 9.93
N CYS A 135 8.88 -7.50 10.11
CA CYS A 135 7.95 -8.03 11.10
C CYS A 135 8.30 -7.59 12.53
N ARG A 136 9.60 -7.61 12.91
CA ARG A 136 10.01 -7.08 14.22
C ARG A 136 9.68 -5.60 14.36
N MET A 137 9.95 -4.80 13.31
CA MET A 137 9.62 -3.36 13.32
C MET A 137 8.12 -3.10 13.49
N ILE A 138 7.26 -3.96 12.94
CA ILE A 138 5.80 -3.90 13.14
C ILE A 138 5.47 -4.11 14.63
N TYR A 139 5.96 -5.20 15.25
CA TYR A 139 5.67 -5.52 16.64
C TYR A 139 6.31 -4.53 17.63
N ASP A 140 7.43 -3.91 17.26
CA ASP A 140 8.06 -2.83 18.02
C ASP A 140 7.34 -1.47 17.86
N GLY A 141 6.29 -1.38 17.04
CA GLY A 141 5.57 -0.14 16.77
C GLY A 141 6.34 0.90 15.95
N LYS A 142 7.42 0.49 15.29
CA LYS A 142 8.23 1.37 14.42
C LYS A 142 7.66 1.48 13.02
N LEU A 143 6.96 0.45 12.56
CA LEU A 143 6.27 0.41 11.28
C LEU A 143 4.77 0.29 11.56
N GLN A 144 3.99 1.33 11.19
CA GLN A 144 2.60 1.50 11.62
C GLN A 144 1.63 1.78 10.47
N ASP A 145 2.12 2.00 9.25
CA ASP A 145 1.25 2.21 8.10
C ASP A 145 0.41 0.97 7.82
N ALA A 146 -0.92 1.12 7.84
CA ALA A 146 -1.86 0.00 7.83
C ALA A 146 -1.74 -0.90 6.59
N LYS A 147 -1.58 -0.32 5.39
CA LYS A 147 -1.40 -1.10 4.16
C LYS A 147 -0.11 -1.91 4.20
N THR A 148 0.98 -1.30 4.66
CA THR A 148 2.30 -1.92 4.77
C THR A 148 2.30 -3.05 5.79
N VAL A 149 1.75 -2.81 6.99
CA VAL A 149 1.61 -3.83 8.04
C VAL A 149 0.83 -5.04 7.53
N SER A 150 -0.36 -4.79 6.94
CA SER A 150 -1.23 -5.85 6.42
C SER A 150 -0.55 -6.67 5.32
N ALA A 151 0.10 -5.98 4.37
CA ALA A 151 0.78 -6.62 3.25
C ALA A 151 1.97 -7.48 3.68
N LEU A 152 2.82 -6.96 4.57
CA LEU A 152 4.01 -7.67 5.04
C LEU A 152 3.65 -8.90 5.87
N LEU A 153 2.65 -8.80 6.75
CA LEU A 153 2.18 -9.95 7.53
C LEU A 153 1.50 -11.00 6.65
N ALA A 154 0.72 -10.58 5.65
CA ALA A 154 0.14 -11.50 4.66
C ALA A 154 1.24 -12.21 3.85
N TYR A 155 2.25 -11.49 3.38
CA TYR A 155 3.37 -12.07 2.66
C TYR A 155 4.17 -13.03 3.55
N LYS A 156 4.44 -12.67 4.81
CA LYS A 156 5.10 -13.56 5.77
C LYS A 156 4.33 -14.85 5.98
N ASN A 157 3.00 -14.76 6.09
CA ASN A 157 2.15 -15.94 6.22
C ASN A 157 2.21 -16.83 4.96
N LEU A 158 2.19 -16.22 3.77
CA LEU A 158 2.33 -16.95 2.50
C LEU A 158 3.65 -17.73 2.45
N LEU A 159 4.78 -17.09 2.82
CA LEU A 159 6.09 -17.76 2.89
C LEU A 159 6.11 -18.94 3.86
N ASN A 160 5.39 -18.84 4.98
CA ASN A 160 5.30 -19.94 5.93
C ASN A 160 4.46 -21.12 5.37
N GLN A 161 3.44 -20.84 4.59
CA GLN A 161 2.64 -21.88 3.91
C GLN A 161 3.48 -22.58 2.83
N GLU A 162 4.21 -21.81 2.00
CA GLU A 162 5.07 -22.36 0.96
C GLU A 162 6.20 -23.29 1.52
N LYS A 163 6.68 -23.01 2.75
CA LYS A 163 7.69 -23.86 3.42
C LYS A 163 7.12 -25.15 4.00
N ASN A 164 5.82 -25.21 4.24
CA ASN A 164 5.14 -26.35 4.88
C ASN A 164 4.40 -27.24 3.86
N ALA A 165 4.41 -26.87 2.58
CA ALA A 165 3.80 -27.60 1.47
C ALA A 165 4.82 -28.49 0.76
#